data_7d9cc25d8a37d088314b2afc6dceca2f
#
_entry.id   7d9cc25d8a37d088314b2afc6dceca2f
#
_cell.length_a   1.000
_cell.length_b   1.000
_cell.length_c   1.000
_cell.angle_alpha   90.00
_cell.angle_beta   90.00
_cell.angle_gamma   90.00
#
_symmetry.space_group_name_H-M   'P 1'
#
loop_
_entity.id
_entity.type
_entity.pdbx_description
1 polymer ?
#
loop_
_entity_poly.entity_id
_entity_poly.type
_entity_poly.pdbx_seq_one_letter_code
_entity_poly.pdbx_strand_id
1 'polypeptide(L)'
;MERAMFKVAVIEDDLPTSNQLKEWILSARPGITVVQWFTRDDAEAAIAREAYDLVVLDIELGRERHAGVAIINAINKGGRGTPVLVVSAMPATIYRSIMKALDAWDYLQKTTFSEADFIDTFLEILRAARDRGHGKASVSAGDELSLDPLRQSSPLWRGKRVNLPLTAQRILATLYQKRGQVVSYDELFQVVKSGRNRDNVRKHISTIREAFRELDEDFDCIENIPMRGFRWSGQTSGKAFESK
;
A
#
# COMPACT_ATOMS: atom_id res chain seq x y z
N MET A 1 -11.26 19.86 23.02
CA MET A 1 -10.34 18.96 22.32
C MET A 1 -10.18 19.51 20.90
N GLU A 2 -9.05 20.13 20.66
CA GLU A 2 -8.68 20.66 19.34
C GLU A 2 -8.56 19.49 18.37
N ARG A 3 -9.39 19.47 17.34
CA ARG A 3 -9.28 18.46 16.27
C ARG A 3 -7.94 18.70 15.58
N ALA A 4 -7.01 17.77 15.71
CA ALA A 4 -5.77 17.80 14.94
C ALA A 4 -6.12 18.01 13.47
N MET A 5 -5.74 19.17 12.92
CA MET A 5 -5.92 19.50 11.51
C MET A 5 -4.92 18.68 10.71
N PHE A 6 -5.40 17.74 9.90
CA PHE A 6 -4.53 16.98 9.00
C PHE A 6 -4.00 17.89 7.89
N LYS A 7 -2.72 17.72 7.57
CA LYS A 7 -2.05 18.40 6.48
C LYS A 7 -1.63 17.41 5.41
N VAL A 8 -2.15 17.59 4.20
CA VAL A 8 -1.92 16.70 3.06
C VAL A 8 -1.23 17.46 1.95
N ALA A 9 -0.18 16.90 1.36
CA ALA A 9 0.41 17.40 0.14
C ALA A 9 -0.16 16.66 -1.07
N VAL A 10 -0.51 17.37 -2.13
CA VAL A 10 -0.80 16.85 -3.46
C VAL A 10 0.33 17.32 -4.38
N ILE A 11 1.07 16.39 -4.96
CA ILE A 11 2.21 16.65 -5.83
C ILE A 11 1.87 16.11 -7.22
N GLU A 12 1.49 16.99 -8.11
CA GLU A 12 0.92 16.70 -9.42
C GLU A 12 1.13 17.92 -10.32
N ASP A 13 1.76 17.77 -11.47
CA ASP A 13 2.07 18.88 -12.40
C ASP A 13 0.88 19.30 -13.26
N ASP A 14 -0.07 18.36 -13.52
CA ASP A 14 -1.31 18.66 -14.23
C ASP A 14 -2.30 19.39 -13.30
N LEU A 15 -2.47 20.70 -13.52
CA LEU A 15 -3.32 21.53 -12.67
C LEU A 15 -4.77 21.04 -12.56
N PRO A 16 -5.46 20.62 -13.65
CA PRO A 16 -6.80 20.00 -13.54
C PRO A 16 -6.83 18.79 -12.63
N THR A 17 -5.92 17.83 -12.80
CA THR A 17 -5.81 16.63 -11.97
C THR A 17 -5.51 16.98 -10.52
N SER A 18 -4.57 17.88 -10.28
CA SER A 18 -4.22 18.35 -8.94
C SER A 18 -5.43 18.96 -8.21
N ASN A 19 -6.21 19.80 -8.91
CA ASN A 19 -7.42 20.42 -8.36
C ASN A 19 -8.51 19.35 -8.07
N GLN A 20 -8.70 18.39 -8.98
CA GLN A 20 -9.66 17.31 -8.78
C GLN A 20 -9.31 16.48 -7.54
N LEU A 21 -8.06 16.08 -7.37
CA LEU A 21 -7.61 15.34 -6.18
C LEU A 21 -7.82 16.14 -4.89
N LYS A 22 -7.51 17.44 -4.93
CA LYS A 22 -7.78 18.35 -3.80
C LYS A 22 -9.26 18.42 -3.44
N GLU A 23 -10.15 18.58 -4.43
CA GLU A 23 -11.59 18.62 -4.20
C GLU A 23 -12.10 17.32 -3.57
N TRP A 24 -11.66 16.18 -4.05
CA TRP A 24 -12.02 14.88 -3.48
C TRP A 24 -11.54 14.72 -2.03
N ILE A 25 -10.32 15.18 -1.71
CA ILE A 25 -9.78 15.16 -0.34
C ILE A 25 -10.62 16.04 0.58
N LEU A 26 -10.96 17.26 0.15
CA LEU A 26 -11.75 18.21 0.95
C LEU A 26 -13.18 17.72 1.15
N SER A 27 -13.79 17.08 0.13
CA SER A 27 -15.12 16.49 0.24
C SER A 27 -15.15 15.29 1.20
N ALA A 28 -14.11 14.45 1.13
CA ALA A 28 -14.01 13.24 1.94
C ALA A 28 -13.86 13.55 3.43
N ARG A 29 -13.17 14.65 3.77
CA ARG A 29 -12.92 15.04 5.16
C ARG A 29 -12.80 16.55 5.32
N PRO A 30 -13.86 17.25 5.69
CA PRO A 30 -13.82 18.66 6.01
C PRO A 30 -12.81 18.97 7.13
N GLY A 31 -12.02 20.04 6.97
CA GLY A 31 -11.01 20.46 7.93
C GLY A 31 -9.60 19.91 7.69
N ILE A 32 -9.37 19.21 6.56
CA ILE A 32 -8.02 18.92 6.07
C ILE A 32 -7.43 20.18 5.41
N THR A 33 -6.16 20.46 5.68
CA THR A 33 -5.39 21.43 4.90
C THR A 33 -4.71 20.73 3.76
N VAL A 34 -5.03 21.09 2.51
CA VAL A 34 -4.41 20.56 1.30
C VAL A 34 -3.45 21.59 0.73
N VAL A 35 -2.19 21.20 0.53
CA VAL A 35 -1.16 22.01 -0.13
C VAL A 35 -0.82 21.33 -1.46
N GLN A 36 -0.71 22.12 -2.53
CA GLN A 36 -0.42 21.61 -3.87
C GLN A 36 0.98 22.04 -4.29
N TRP A 37 1.74 21.09 -4.85
CA TRP A 37 3.05 21.29 -5.42
C TRP A 37 3.07 20.76 -6.86
N PHE A 38 3.61 21.54 -7.79
CA PHE A 38 3.53 21.27 -9.22
C PHE A 38 4.88 20.92 -9.85
N THR A 39 5.95 21.07 -9.07
CA THR A 39 7.30 20.73 -9.50
C THR A 39 8.00 19.87 -8.45
N ARG A 40 8.98 19.10 -8.91
CA ARG A 40 9.82 18.29 -8.03
C ARG A 40 10.57 19.16 -7.00
N ASP A 41 11.22 20.23 -7.46
CA ASP A 41 12.09 21.04 -6.61
C ASP A 41 11.29 21.72 -5.48
N ASP A 42 10.10 22.26 -5.78
CA ASP A 42 9.22 22.84 -4.77
C ASP A 42 8.72 21.80 -3.77
N ALA A 43 8.37 20.61 -4.27
CA ALA A 43 7.92 19.50 -3.42
C ALA A 43 9.03 19.01 -2.48
N GLU A 44 10.25 18.78 -2.99
CA GLU A 44 11.40 18.37 -2.17
C GLU A 44 11.74 19.43 -1.12
N ALA A 45 11.75 20.73 -1.51
CA ALA A 45 11.98 21.82 -0.58
C ALA A 45 10.91 21.94 0.51
N ALA A 46 9.65 21.67 0.18
CA ALA A 46 8.55 21.67 1.14
C ALA A 46 8.64 20.48 2.10
N ILE A 47 8.89 19.26 1.60
CA ILE A 47 9.03 18.04 2.39
C ILE A 47 10.18 18.16 3.40
N ALA A 48 11.28 18.81 3.02
CA ALA A 48 12.39 19.04 3.92
C ALA A 48 12.04 19.95 5.11
N ARG A 49 11.16 20.92 4.90
CA ARG A 49 10.78 21.95 5.89
C ARG A 49 9.55 21.61 6.70
N GLU A 50 8.59 20.94 6.10
CA GLU A 50 7.26 20.74 6.67
C GLU A 50 6.93 19.27 6.86
N ALA A 51 6.07 18.98 7.85
CA ALA A 51 5.52 17.65 8.06
C ALA A 51 4.15 17.55 7.40
N TYR A 52 3.90 16.42 6.75
CA TYR A 52 2.60 16.05 6.17
C TYR A 52 2.10 14.75 6.80
N ASP A 53 0.80 14.66 7.00
CA ASP A 53 0.15 13.45 7.50
C ASP A 53 -0.05 12.42 6.39
N LEU A 54 -0.06 12.88 5.12
CA LEU A 54 -0.10 12.05 3.92
C LEU A 54 0.38 12.86 2.71
N VAL A 55 1.05 12.19 1.79
CA VAL A 55 1.42 12.75 0.48
C VAL A 55 0.71 11.96 -0.61
N VAL A 56 -0.04 12.64 -1.46
CA VAL A 56 -0.57 12.12 -2.73
C VAL A 56 0.38 12.54 -3.83
N LEU A 57 0.92 11.61 -4.59
CA LEU A 57 2.06 11.86 -5.46
C LEU A 57 1.89 11.24 -6.85
N ASP A 58 2.05 12.03 -7.90
CA ASP A 58 2.35 11.47 -9.21
C ASP A 58 3.86 11.13 -9.32
N ILE A 59 4.14 10.03 -9.98
CA ILE A 59 5.52 9.59 -10.27
C ILE A 59 6.13 10.40 -11.40
N GLU A 60 5.31 10.79 -12.38
CA GLU A 60 5.73 11.55 -13.56
C GLU A 60 5.36 13.02 -13.34
N LEU A 61 6.36 13.88 -13.16
CA LEU A 61 6.17 15.33 -13.03
C LEU A 61 6.82 16.05 -14.23
N GLY A 62 6.01 16.63 -15.09
CA GLY A 62 6.44 17.32 -16.27
C GLY A 62 7.21 16.41 -17.23
N ARG A 63 8.45 16.78 -17.55
CA ARG A 63 9.33 15.98 -18.42
C ARG A 63 10.17 14.96 -17.69
N GLU A 64 10.12 14.92 -16.37
CA GLU A 64 10.92 14.03 -15.54
C GLU A 64 10.16 12.75 -15.21
N ARG A 65 10.42 11.68 -15.96
CA ARG A 65 9.71 10.38 -15.84
C ARG A 65 9.82 9.70 -14.47
N HIS A 66 10.74 10.09 -13.61
CA HIS A 66 10.99 9.47 -12.32
C HIS A 66 11.12 10.49 -11.18
N ALA A 67 10.61 11.70 -11.35
CA ALA A 67 10.67 12.74 -10.35
C ALA A 67 10.05 12.31 -9.01
N GLY A 68 8.92 11.62 -9.07
CA GLY A 68 8.25 11.09 -7.86
C GLY A 68 9.09 10.08 -7.08
N VAL A 69 9.97 9.33 -7.75
CA VAL A 69 10.90 8.40 -7.07
C VAL A 69 11.86 9.17 -6.15
N ALA A 70 12.40 10.29 -6.62
CA ALA A 70 13.29 11.12 -5.82
C ALA A 70 12.55 11.73 -4.62
N ILE A 71 11.32 12.18 -4.83
CA ILE A 71 10.46 12.72 -3.77
C ILE A 71 10.19 11.68 -2.69
N ILE A 72 9.83 10.44 -3.05
CA ILE A 72 9.60 9.37 -2.06
C ILE A 72 10.89 9.06 -1.29
N ASN A 73 12.03 9.02 -1.98
CA ASN A 73 13.32 8.85 -1.30
C ASN A 73 13.61 9.99 -0.31
N ALA A 74 13.27 11.24 -0.64
CA ALA A 74 13.40 12.37 0.27
C ALA A 74 12.49 12.23 1.50
N ILE A 75 11.23 11.78 1.31
CA ILE A 75 10.28 11.49 2.39
C ILE A 75 10.84 10.42 3.33
N ASN A 76 11.35 9.31 2.77
CA ASN A 76 11.88 8.18 3.54
C ASN A 76 13.15 8.56 4.32
N LYS A 77 14.06 9.33 3.69
CA LYS A 77 15.25 9.86 4.37
C LYS A 77 14.93 10.80 5.52
N GLY A 78 13.81 11.51 5.44
CA GLY A 78 13.33 12.37 6.52
C GLY A 78 12.92 11.62 7.80
N GLY A 79 12.78 10.30 7.77
CA GLY A 79 12.54 9.42 8.92
C GLY A 79 11.20 9.63 9.64
N ARG A 80 10.31 10.47 9.10
CA ARG A 80 9.01 10.80 9.73
C ARG A 80 7.94 9.73 9.51
N GLY A 81 8.18 8.76 8.63
CA GLY A 81 7.22 7.71 8.27
C GLY A 81 5.96 8.25 7.60
N THR A 82 6.05 9.39 6.91
CA THR A 82 4.93 10.00 6.19
C THR A 82 4.41 9.04 5.12
N PRO A 83 3.13 8.66 5.15
CA PRO A 83 2.56 7.77 4.15
C PRO A 83 2.49 8.43 2.78
N VAL A 84 2.74 7.66 1.73
CA VAL A 84 2.64 8.11 0.34
C VAL A 84 1.62 7.26 -0.40
N LEU A 85 0.58 7.93 -0.93
CA LEU A 85 -0.34 7.37 -1.91
C LEU A 85 0.12 7.79 -3.31
N VAL A 86 0.58 6.84 -4.10
CA VAL A 86 0.96 7.11 -5.48
C VAL A 86 -0.28 7.09 -6.37
N VAL A 87 -0.43 8.12 -7.22
CA VAL A 87 -1.51 8.25 -8.21
C VAL A 87 -0.86 8.55 -9.55
N SER A 88 -0.73 7.57 -10.45
CA SER A 88 0.02 7.75 -11.68
C SER A 88 -0.62 7.04 -12.88
N ALA A 89 -0.32 7.53 -14.09
CA ALA A 89 -0.72 6.90 -15.34
C ALA A 89 0.12 5.65 -15.67
N MET A 90 1.25 5.44 -15.00
CA MET A 90 2.19 4.35 -15.28
C MET A 90 1.53 2.95 -15.27
N PRO A 91 1.98 2.02 -16.12
CA PRO A 91 1.51 0.64 -16.09
C PRO A 91 1.88 -0.08 -14.79
N ALA A 92 1.00 -1.01 -14.36
CA ALA A 92 1.18 -1.80 -13.15
C ALA A 92 2.48 -2.64 -13.09
N THR A 93 3.14 -2.91 -14.24
CA THR A 93 4.43 -3.60 -14.30
C THR A 93 5.58 -2.76 -13.73
N ILE A 94 5.53 -1.44 -13.95
CA ILE A 94 6.51 -0.49 -13.39
C ILE A 94 6.20 -0.23 -11.91
N TYR A 95 4.92 -0.25 -11.56
CA TYR A 95 4.41 -0.11 -10.20
C TYR A 95 5.11 -1.01 -9.18
N ARG A 96 5.31 -2.31 -9.46
CA ARG A 96 5.96 -3.24 -8.53
C ARG A 96 7.37 -2.80 -8.14
N SER A 97 8.16 -2.41 -9.14
CA SER A 97 9.54 -1.95 -8.91
C SER A 97 9.59 -0.71 -8.06
N ILE A 98 8.65 0.23 -8.26
CA ILE A 98 8.56 1.49 -7.53
C ILE A 98 8.10 1.23 -6.08
N MET A 99 7.04 0.46 -5.88
CA MET A 99 6.52 0.14 -4.54
C MET A 99 7.52 -0.65 -3.71
N LYS A 100 8.25 -1.58 -4.35
CA LYS A 100 9.31 -2.34 -3.72
C LYS A 100 10.48 -1.46 -3.30
N ALA A 101 10.91 -0.54 -4.16
CA ALA A 101 12.08 0.32 -3.92
C ALA A 101 11.80 1.45 -2.92
N LEU A 102 10.55 1.88 -2.77
CA LEU A 102 10.22 3.19 -2.22
C LEU A 102 9.35 3.17 -0.96
N ASP A 103 8.97 2.00 -0.46
CA ASP A 103 8.11 1.87 0.75
C ASP A 103 6.83 2.75 0.68
N ALA A 104 6.27 2.94 -0.54
CA ALA A 104 5.00 3.64 -0.73
C ALA A 104 3.85 2.82 -0.13
N TRP A 105 2.82 3.50 0.41
CA TRP A 105 1.75 2.82 1.14
C TRP A 105 0.73 2.17 0.22
N ASP A 106 0.34 2.85 -0.85
CA ASP A 106 -0.55 2.29 -1.87
C ASP A 106 -0.38 3.01 -3.21
N TYR A 107 -1.03 2.50 -4.25
CA TYR A 107 -0.96 2.98 -5.62
C TYR A 107 -2.33 2.93 -6.30
N LEU A 108 -2.70 4.01 -6.97
CA LEU A 108 -3.87 4.09 -7.82
C LEU A 108 -3.46 4.45 -9.26
N GLN A 109 -3.90 3.65 -10.23
CA GLN A 109 -3.63 3.93 -11.64
C GLN A 109 -4.67 4.90 -12.18
N LYS A 110 -4.27 6.10 -12.63
CA LYS A 110 -5.16 7.19 -13.09
C LYS A 110 -6.25 6.76 -14.08
N THR A 111 -5.97 5.77 -14.92
CA THR A 111 -6.91 5.30 -15.95
C THR A 111 -7.97 4.32 -15.45
N THR A 112 -7.89 3.84 -14.20
CA THR A 112 -8.72 2.71 -13.73
C THR A 112 -9.42 2.94 -12.40
N PHE A 113 -9.13 4.00 -11.66
CA PHE A 113 -9.80 4.26 -10.39
C PHE A 113 -10.92 5.32 -10.54
N SER A 114 -11.94 5.20 -9.71
CA SER A 114 -13.01 6.18 -9.55
C SER A 114 -12.73 7.12 -8.37
N GLU A 115 -13.51 8.21 -8.27
CA GLU A 115 -13.51 9.09 -7.08
C GLU A 115 -13.69 8.29 -5.78
N ALA A 116 -14.66 7.37 -5.76
CA ALA A 116 -14.92 6.54 -4.59
C ALA A 116 -13.71 5.68 -4.20
N ASP A 117 -13.01 5.08 -5.19
CA ASP A 117 -11.80 4.30 -4.96
C ASP A 117 -10.68 5.15 -4.35
N PHE A 118 -10.51 6.37 -4.85
CA PHE A 118 -9.53 7.31 -4.32
C PHE A 118 -9.86 7.70 -2.89
N ILE A 119 -11.07 8.16 -2.62
CA ILE A 119 -11.52 8.59 -1.29
C ILE A 119 -11.38 7.45 -0.28
N ASP A 120 -11.82 6.26 -0.62
CA ASP A 120 -11.71 5.09 0.25
C ASP A 120 -10.26 4.78 0.60
N THR A 121 -9.37 4.70 -0.42
CA THR A 121 -7.94 4.42 -0.22
C THR A 121 -7.26 5.53 0.61
N PHE A 122 -7.54 6.79 0.29
CA PHE A 122 -7.03 7.95 1.00
C PHE A 122 -7.39 7.93 2.49
N LEU A 123 -8.68 7.73 2.81
CA LEU A 123 -9.16 7.69 4.19
C LEU A 123 -8.58 6.53 4.99
N GLU A 124 -8.37 5.38 4.34
CA GLU A 124 -7.79 4.22 4.99
C GLU A 124 -6.31 4.41 5.29
N ILE A 125 -5.53 4.99 4.37
CA ILE A 125 -4.13 5.33 4.63
C ILE A 125 -4.04 6.32 5.80
N LEU A 126 -4.91 7.34 5.81
CA LEU A 126 -4.92 8.34 6.87
C LEU A 126 -5.25 7.74 8.25
N ARG A 127 -6.16 6.75 8.30
CA ARG A 127 -6.47 6.00 9.53
C ARG A 127 -5.29 5.15 9.98
N ALA A 128 -4.73 4.36 9.06
CA ALA A 128 -3.60 3.49 9.35
C ALA A 128 -2.35 4.26 9.81
N ALA A 129 -2.10 5.46 9.25
CA ALA A 129 -1.02 6.34 9.68
C ALA A 129 -1.19 6.82 11.13
N ARG A 130 -2.41 7.18 11.50
CA ARG A 130 -2.74 7.60 12.88
C ARG A 130 -2.53 6.47 13.87
N ASP A 131 -2.93 5.26 13.51
CA ASP A 131 -2.87 4.11 14.41
C ASP A 131 -1.42 3.64 14.64
N ARG A 132 -0.50 3.85 13.68
CA ARG A 132 0.95 3.61 13.86
C ARG A 132 1.57 4.46 14.98
N GLY A 133 1.05 5.68 15.22
CA GLY A 133 1.54 6.57 16.27
C GLY A 133 1.23 6.12 17.71
N HIS A 134 0.36 5.12 17.91
CA HIS A 134 -0.23 4.81 19.21
C HIS A 134 0.08 3.43 19.79
N GLY A 135 1.09 2.68 19.28
CA GLY A 135 1.36 1.41 19.98
C GLY A 135 2.43 0.48 19.46
N LYS A 136 3.05 -0.17 20.42
CA LYS A 136 3.95 -1.32 20.24
C LYS A 136 3.15 -2.53 19.77
N ALA A 137 3.58 -3.18 18.69
CA ALA A 137 3.04 -4.45 18.24
C ALA A 137 3.18 -5.51 19.35
N SER A 138 2.07 -6.12 19.77
CA SER A 138 2.13 -7.34 20.58
C SER A 138 2.37 -8.51 19.61
N VAL A 139 3.58 -9.00 19.57
CA VAL A 139 3.93 -10.22 18.85
C VAL A 139 3.44 -11.38 19.68
N SER A 140 2.43 -12.12 19.21
CA SER A 140 2.11 -13.43 19.75
C SER A 140 3.21 -14.41 19.30
N ALA A 141 3.98 -14.90 20.26
CA ALA A 141 5.02 -15.89 20.03
C ALA A 141 4.36 -17.21 19.60
N GLY A 142 4.51 -17.59 18.32
CA GLY A 142 4.04 -18.89 17.82
C GLY A 142 3.66 -18.96 16.35
N ASP A 143 3.15 -17.90 15.75
CA ASP A 143 2.76 -17.90 14.34
C ASP A 143 3.90 -17.37 13.46
N GLU A 144 4.21 -18.07 12.35
CA GLU A 144 5.22 -17.61 11.38
C GLU A 144 4.85 -16.28 10.75
N LEU A 145 3.55 -16.02 10.54
CA LEU A 145 2.98 -14.77 10.08
C LEU A 145 2.28 -14.04 11.22
N SER A 146 2.79 -12.87 11.56
CA SER A 146 2.13 -11.95 12.49
C SER A 146 1.45 -10.82 11.71
N LEU A 147 0.15 -10.73 11.88
CA LEU A 147 -0.70 -9.65 11.36
C LEU A 147 -1.24 -8.87 12.54
N ASP A 148 -1.16 -7.54 12.51
CA ASP A 148 -1.89 -6.71 13.45
C ASP A 148 -3.22 -6.26 12.80
N PRO A 149 -4.35 -6.92 13.11
CA PRO A 149 -5.63 -6.64 12.48
C PRO A 149 -6.19 -5.25 12.86
N LEU A 150 -5.72 -4.68 13.98
CA LEU A 150 -6.19 -3.40 14.48
C LEU A 150 -5.36 -2.23 13.97
N ARG A 151 -4.11 -2.44 13.57
CA ARG A 151 -3.16 -1.38 13.29
C ARG A 151 -2.67 -1.32 11.87
N GLN A 152 -3.04 -2.27 11.01
CA GLN A 152 -2.59 -2.36 9.62
C GLN A 152 -1.08 -2.05 9.47
N SER A 153 -0.28 -2.44 10.48
CA SER A 153 1.17 -2.38 10.40
C SER A 153 1.66 -3.41 9.38
N SER A 154 2.83 -3.16 8.77
CA SER A 154 3.40 -4.13 7.84
C SER A 154 3.45 -5.51 8.45
N PRO A 155 3.04 -6.57 7.73
CA PRO A 155 3.09 -7.93 8.22
C PRO A 155 4.52 -8.32 8.64
N LEU A 156 4.63 -9.21 9.62
CA LEU A 156 5.90 -9.80 10.00
C LEU A 156 5.91 -11.29 9.62
N TRP A 157 6.89 -11.70 8.85
CA TRP A 157 7.16 -13.10 8.55
C TRP A 157 8.38 -13.58 9.33
N ARG A 158 8.19 -14.51 10.25
CA ARG A 158 9.25 -14.99 11.15
C ARG A 158 10.01 -13.83 11.82
N GLY A 159 9.27 -12.80 12.24
CA GLY A 159 9.83 -11.61 12.89
C GLY A 159 10.46 -10.57 11.96
N LYS A 160 10.54 -10.84 10.65
CA LYS A 160 11.03 -9.87 9.65
C LYS A 160 9.87 -9.14 8.99
N ARG A 161 10.00 -7.84 8.80
CA ARG A 161 8.96 -7.01 8.16
C ARG A 161 8.82 -7.35 6.68
N VAL A 162 7.56 -7.57 6.24
CA VAL A 162 7.20 -7.76 4.83
C VAL A 162 6.62 -6.45 4.32
N ASN A 163 7.29 -5.80 3.38
CA ASN A 163 6.81 -4.55 2.80
C ASN A 163 5.75 -4.85 1.73
N LEU A 164 4.50 -4.51 2.04
CA LEU A 164 3.36 -4.70 1.15
C LEU A 164 2.52 -3.43 1.06
N PRO A 165 2.00 -3.10 -0.13
CA PRO A 165 0.94 -2.10 -0.29
C PRO A 165 -0.28 -2.44 0.54
N LEU A 166 -1.04 -1.44 0.95
CA LEU A 166 -2.19 -1.61 1.84
C LEU A 166 -3.23 -2.61 1.31
N THR A 167 -3.56 -2.53 0.01
CA THR A 167 -4.47 -3.49 -0.63
C THR A 167 -3.94 -4.92 -0.60
N ALA A 168 -2.64 -5.12 -0.83
CA ALA A 168 -2.00 -6.44 -0.71
C ALA A 168 -2.01 -6.95 0.74
N GLN A 169 -1.80 -6.07 1.73
CA GLN A 169 -1.92 -6.42 3.15
C GLN A 169 -3.33 -6.90 3.49
N ARG A 170 -4.39 -6.26 2.98
CA ARG A 170 -5.79 -6.68 3.20
C ARG A 170 -6.09 -8.04 2.58
N ILE A 171 -5.64 -8.26 1.34
CA ILE A 171 -5.77 -9.57 0.69
C ILE A 171 -5.07 -10.64 1.53
N LEU A 172 -3.84 -10.38 1.95
CA LEU A 172 -3.08 -11.28 2.83
C LEU A 172 -3.83 -11.58 4.13
N ALA A 173 -4.34 -10.54 4.80
CA ALA A 173 -5.10 -10.68 6.03
C ALA A 173 -6.35 -11.54 5.83
N THR A 174 -7.09 -11.33 4.75
CA THR A 174 -8.29 -12.12 4.41
C THR A 174 -7.95 -13.58 4.17
N LEU A 175 -6.88 -13.87 3.42
CA LEU A 175 -6.41 -15.23 3.17
C LEU A 175 -5.96 -15.90 4.47
N TYR A 176 -5.23 -15.18 5.32
CA TYR A 176 -4.72 -15.73 6.56
C TYR A 176 -5.81 -15.96 7.62
N GLN A 177 -6.80 -15.06 7.72
CA GLN A 177 -7.96 -15.25 8.60
C GLN A 177 -8.78 -16.50 8.23
N LYS A 178 -8.86 -16.80 6.92
CA LYS A 178 -9.57 -17.96 6.37
C LYS A 178 -8.61 -19.09 5.97
N ARG A 179 -7.47 -19.21 6.66
CA ARG A 179 -6.47 -20.22 6.34
C ARG A 179 -7.06 -21.63 6.26
N GLY A 180 -6.61 -22.40 5.30
CA GLY A 180 -7.15 -23.73 4.98
C GLY A 180 -8.42 -23.71 4.10
N GLN A 181 -9.10 -22.57 3.98
CA GLN A 181 -10.29 -22.40 3.15
C GLN A 181 -9.98 -21.66 1.85
N VAL A 182 -10.80 -21.90 0.83
CA VAL A 182 -10.70 -21.16 -0.43
C VAL A 182 -11.40 -19.81 -0.26
N VAL A 183 -10.66 -18.74 -0.45
CA VAL A 183 -11.22 -17.38 -0.55
C VAL A 183 -11.52 -17.11 -2.01
N SER A 184 -12.79 -16.91 -2.32
CA SER A 184 -13.26 -16.69 -3.70
C SER A 184 -12.82 -15.34 -4.27
N TYR A 185 -12.85 -15.19 -5.61
CA TYR A 185 -12.63 -13.91 -6.23
C TYR A 185 -13.62 -12.85 -5.77
N ASP A 186 -14.90 -13.21 -5.55
CA ASP A 186 -15.92 -12.26 -5.11
C ASP A 186 -15.63 -11.74 -3.70
N GLU A 187 -15.15 -12.59 -2.80
CA GLU A 187 -14.70 -12.16 -1.46
C GLU A 187 -13.47 -11.26 -1.55
N LEU A 188 -12.51 -11.60 -2.42
CA LEU A 188 -11.32 -10.76 -2.64
C LEU A 188 -11.67 -9.41 -3.29
N PHE A 189 -12.69 -9.34 -4.14
CA PHE A 189 -13.19 -8.09 -4.70
C PHE A 189 -13.75 -7.14 -3.64
N GLN A 190 -14.22 -7.64 -2.49
CA GLN A 190 -14.69 -6.79 -1.39
C GLN A 190 -13.54 -6.05 -0.70
N VAL A 191 -12.35 -6.61 -0.71
CA VAL A 191 -11.16 -5.99 -0.08
C VAL A 191 -10.29 -5.23 -1.07
N VAL A 192 -10.45 -5.48 -2.38
CA VAL A 192 -9.83 -4.70 -3.45
C VAL A 192 -10.74 -3.53 -3.81
N LYS A 193 -10.33 -2.33 -3.45
CA LYS A 193 -11.15 -1.12 -3.61
C LYS A 193 -11.21 -0.65 -5.06
N SER A 194 -10.08 -0.66 -5.78
CA SER A 194 -10.01 -0.26 -7.19
C SER A 194 -9.70 -1.44 -8.10
N GLY A 195 -10.29 -1.42 -9.31
CA GLY A 195 -10.03 -2.46 -10.30
C GLY A 195 -10.50 -3.85 -9.84
N ARG A 196 -11.77 -3.99 -9.49
CA ARG A 196 -12.39 -5.26 -9.05
C ARG A 196 -12.48 -6.28 -10.19
N ASN A 197 -11.33 -6.79 -10.60
CA ASN A 197 -11.22 -7.85 -11.60
C ASN A 197 -10.18 -8.90 -11.18
N ARG A 198 -10.25 -10.08 -11.81
CA ARG A 198 -9.38 -11.21 -11.47
C ARG A 198 -7.91 -10.92 -11.69
N ASP A 199 -7.57 -10.14 -12.71
CA ASP A 199 -6.18 -9.83 -13.05
C ASP A 199 -5.54 -8.91 -12.00
N ASN A 200 -6.31 -7.96 -11.47
CA ASN A 200 -5.83 -7.10 -10.38
C ASN A 200 -5.60 -7.90 -9.09
N VAL A 201 -6.51 -8.79 -8.73
CA VAL A 201 -6.31 -9.71 -7.59
C VAL A 201 -5.05 -10.56 -7.80
N ARG A 202 -4.87 -11.15 -8.99
CA ARG A 202 -3.68 -11.94 -9.32
C ARG A 202 -2.38 -11.13 -9.20
N LYS A 203 -2.41 -9.84 -9.61
CA LYS A 203 -1.27 -8.93 -9.46
C LYS A 203 -0.91 -8.73 -7.99
N HIS A 204 -1.89 -8.47 -7.13
CA HIS A 204 -1.64 -8.35 -5.69
C HIS A 204 -1.13 -9.65 -5.07
N ILE A 205 -1.67 -10.80 -5.46
CA ILE A 205 -1.15 -12.11 -5.02
C ILE A 205 0.32 -12.31 -5.44
N SER A 206 0.67 -11.93 -6.68
CA SER A 206 2.06 -11.98 -7.15
C SER A 206 2.96 -11.07 -6.30
N THR A 207 2.51 -9.84 -6.03
CA THR A 207 3.23 -8.89 -5.16
C THR A 207 3.46 -9.47 -3.76
N ILE A 208 2.45 -10.11 -3.17
CA ILE A 208 2.56 -10.76 -1.87
C ILE A 208 3.61 -11.88 -1.94
N ARG A 209 3.50 -12.81 -2.89
CA ARG A 209 4.45 -13.91 -3.03
C ARG A 209 5.89 -13.44 -3.22
N GLU A 210 6.09 -12.43 -4.05
CA GLU A 210 7.41 -11.85 -4.30
C GLU A 210 8.01 -11.24 -3.02
N ALA A 211 7.24 -10.44 -2.27
CA ALA A 211 7.70 -9.83 -1.03
C ALA A 211 8.05 -10.86 0.05
N PHE A 212 7.31 -11.96 0.12
CA PHE A 212 7.64 -13.04 1.06
C PHE A 212 8.86 -13.84 0.63
N ARG A 213 9.02 -14.14 -0.68
CA ARG A 213 10.18 -14.87 -1.21
C ARG A 213 11.49 -14.11 -1.07
N GLU A 214 11.47 -12.80 -0.93
CA GLU A 214 12.66 -12.02 -0.59
C GLU A 214 13.19 -12.31 0.82
N LEU A 215 12.32 -12.74 1.73
CA LEU A 215 12.66 -13.07 3.11
C LEU A 215 12.83 -14.59 3.32
N ASP A 216 12.15 -15.38 2.49
CA ASP A 216 12.05 -16.83 2.56
C ASP A 216 11.84 -17.39 1.15
N GLU A 217 12.92 -17.83 0.49
CA GLU A 217 12.91 -18.30 -0.91
C GLU A 217 11.93 -19.46 -1.11
N ASP A 218 11.71 -20.27 -0.08
CA ASP A 218 10.80 -21.43 -0.10
C ASP A 218 9.33 -21.05 0.19
N PHE A 219 9.00 -19.77 0.28
CA PHE A 219 7.63 -19.34 0.56
C PHE A 219 6.65 -19.83 -0.53
N ASP A 220 5.70 -20.68 -0.13
CA ASP A 220 4.63 -21.23 -0.99
C ASP A 220 3.30 -21.41 -0.24
N CYS A 221 3.01 -20.52 0.72
CA CYS A 221 1.80 -20.61 1.54
C CYS A 221 0.51 -20.21 0.84
N ILE A 222 0.57 -19.57 -0.35
CA ILE A 222 -0.62 -19.13 -1.08
C ILE A 222 -0.80 -20.01 -2.32
N GLU A 223 -1.84 -20.82 -2.31
CA GLU A 223 -2.19 -21.72 -3.40
C GLU A 223 -3.24 -21.08 -4.33
N ASN A 224 -3.08 -21.24 -5.64
CA ASN A 224 -4.09 -20.86 -6.62
C ASN A 224 -5.08 -22.02 -6.81
N ILE A 225 -6.37 -21.76 -6.56
CA ILE A 225 -7.45 -22.72 -6.83
C ILE A 225 -8.12 -22.32 -8.15
N PRO A 226 -7.89 -23.07 -9.23
CA PRO A 226 -8.37 -22.70 -10.57
C PRO A 226 -9.85 -22.32 -10.58
N MET A 227 -10.17 -21.23 -11.26
CA MET A 227 -11.52 -20.66 -11.41
C MET A 227 -12.20 -20.18 -10.12
N ARG A 228 -11.73 -20.54 -8.93
CA ARG A 228 -12.39 -20.28 -7.64
C ARG A 228 -11.77 -19.11 -6.89
N GLY A 229 -10.43 -19.04 -6.77
CA GLY A 229 -9.75 -18.02 -5.98
C GLY A 229 -8.40 -18.50 -5.44
N PHE A 230 -8.12 -18.16 -4.19
CA PHE A 230 -6.86 -18.49 -3.54
C PHE A 230 -7.08 -19.08 -2.15
N ARG A 231 -6.09 -19.84 -1.65
CA ARG A 231 -6.10 -20.44 -0.33
C ARG A 231 -4.75 -20.22 0.35
N TRP A 232 -4.77 -19.88 1.63
CA TRP A 232 -3.60 -19.97 2.49
C TRP A 232 -3.48 -21.41 2.98
N SER A 233 -2.47 -22.15 2.50
CA SER A 233 -2.28 -23.59 2.83
C SER A 233 -1.33 -23.82 4.01
N GLY A 234 -0.64 -22.78 4.50
CA GLY A 234 0.50 -22.97 5.40
C GLY A 234 1.73 -23.48 4.66
N GLN A 235 2.91 -23.36 5.25
CA GLN A 235 4.07 -24.06 4.68
C GLN A 235 3.86 -25.57 4.83
N THR A 236 3.95 -26.29 3.73
CA THR A 236 4.21 -27.72 3.79
C THR A 236 5.65 -27.86 4.25
N SER A 237 5.82 -28.04 5.56
CA SER A 237 7.11 -28.36 6.15
C SER A 237 7.74 -29.52 5.40
N GLY A 238 8.90 -29.23 4.75
CA GLY A 238 9.90 -30.17 4.36
C GLY A 238 9.44 -31.40 3.56
N LYS A 239 9.91 -31.50 2.33
CA LYS A 239 10.21 -32.82 1.78
C LYS A 239 10.98 -33.57 2.85
N ALA A 240 10.33 -34.56 3.46
CA ALA A 240 11.02 -35.56 4.25
C ALA A 240 12.17 -36.08 3.37
N PHE A 241 13.40 -35.86 3.82
CA PHE A 241 14.55 -36.60 3.31
C PHE A 241 14.26 -38.06 3.60
N GLU A 242 13.71 -38.78 2.65
CA GLU A 242 13.81 -40.24 2.64
C GLU A 242 15.28 -40.58 2.42
N SER A 243 15.93 -40.87 3.54
CA SER A 243 17.21 -41.58 3.55
C SER A 243 16.96 -42.99 3.03
N LYS A 244 17.53 -43.32 1.91
CA LYS A 244 17.87 -44.66 1.52
C LYS A 244 19.34 -44.91 1.77
#